data_f5caa62dfb58fb0010ace55981239d69
#
_entry.id   f5caa62dfb58fb0010ace55981239d69
#
_cell.length_a   1.000
_cell.length_b   1.000
_cell.length_c   1.000
_cell.angle_alpha   90.00
_cell.angle_beta   90.00
_cell.angle_gamma   90.00
#
_symmetry.space_group_name_H-M   'P 1'
#
loop_
_entity.id
_entity.type
_entity.pdbx_description
1 polymer ?
#
loop_
_entity_poly.entity_id
_entity_poly.type
_entity_poly.pdbx_seq_one_letter_code
_entity_poly.pdbx_strand_id
1 'polypeptide(L)'
;MKKKNQVFRMAVLAMLLAVQLVLMFTPLGFIPIGPVRMTTMHIPVIIAGIVLGVKGGAAMGAVFGICSIIIGTISPTPTSFVFSPFYSVGAFSGNFNSVIIAMVPRILIGVFAALVYQQMKKMIRNQDAAVAASAFVGSLTNTVLVMLGIYLFFGKSYAAATNISYDVLITAIMGIITTNGIVEAIGGVLIVMVVIRAIHPIIKKCSV
;
A
#
# COMPACT_ATOMS: atom_id res chain seq x y z
N MET A 1 20.63 21.57 15.44
CA MET A 1 20.50 20.27 14.78
C MET A 1 19.09 19.68 14.86
N LYS A 2 18.42 19.54 16.03
CA LYS A 2 17.06 18.96 16.13
C LYS A 2 15.99 19.64 15.25
N LYS A 3 15.96 20.98 15.20
CA LYS A 3 14.99 21.73 14.36
C LYS A 3 15.17 21.47 12.86
N LYS A 4 16.41 21.42 12.35
CA LYS A 4 16.70 21.17 10.92
C LYS A 4 16.22 19.79 10.49
N ASN A 5 16.41 18.77 11.33
CA ASN A 5 15.92 17.42 11.09
C ASN A 5 14.38 17.34 11.09
N GLN A 6 13.70 18.09 11.94
CA GLN A 6 12.24 18.17 11.93
C GLN A 6 11.70 18.80 10.64
N VAL A 7 12.25 19.93 10.22
CA VAL A 7 11.84 20.61 8.98
C VAL A 7 12.05 19.70 7.77
N PHE A 8 13.18 19.02 7.68
CA PHE A 8 13.46 18.07 6.61
C PHE A 8 12.41 16.93 6.59
N ARG A 9 12.12 16.31 7.75
CA ARG A 9 11.12 15.24 7.86
C ARG A 9 9.73 15.69 7.44
N MET A 10 9.33 16.90 7.83
CA MET A 10 8.04 17.49 7.45
C MET A 10 7.99 17.78 5.94
N ALA A 11 9.06 18.30 5.36
CA ALA A 11 9.14 18.56 3.93
C ALA A 11 9.03 17.27 3.09
N VAL A 12 9.76 16.22 3.50
CA VAL A 12 9.66 14.90 2.83
C VAL A 12 8.26 14.33 2.96
N LEU A 13 7.65 14.39 4.15
CA LEU A 13 6.28 13.91 4.35
C LEU A 13 5.28 14.67 3.48
N ALA A 14 5.38 16.01 3.42
CA ALA A 14 4.52 16.85 2.59
C ALA A 14 4.68 16.54 1.09
N MET A 15 5.92 16.32 0.63
CA MET A 15 6.20 15.96 -0.76
C MET A 15 5.60 14.59 -1.11
N LEU A 16 5.78 13.58 -0.24
CA LEU A 16 5.22 12.25 -0.46
C LEU A 16 3.69 12.27 -0.40
N LEU A 17 3.11 13.09 0.48
CA LEU A 17 1.67 13.31 0.56
C LEU A 17 1.14 13.93 -0.74
N ALA A 18 1.81 14.95 -1.27
CA ALA A 18 1.43 15.56 -2.55
C ALA A 18 1.47 14.52 -3.69
N VAL A 19 2.53 13.73 -3.78
CA VAL A 19 2.63 12.63 -4.77
C VAL A 19 1.48 11.63 -4.60
N GLN A 20 1.15 11.25 -3.36
CA GLN A 20 0.07 10.32 -3.09
C GLN A 20 -1.30 10.87 -3.47
N LEU A 21 -1.55 12.16 -3.24
CA LEU A 21 -2.78 12.83 -3.68
C LEU A 21 -2.87 12.93 -5.21
N VAL A 22 -1.76 13.23 -5.89
CA VAL A 22 -1.71 13.20 -7.37
C VAL A 22 -2.03 11.80 -7.89
N LEU A 23 -1.41 10.77 -7.32
CA LEU A 23 -1.71 9.38 -7.70
C LEU A 23 -3.18 9.02 -7.47
N MET A 24 -3.79 9.51 -6.38
CA MET A 24 -5.19 9.26 -6.06
C MET A 24 -6.14 9.73 -7.17
N PHE A 25 -5.88 10.90 -7.77
CA PHE A 25 -6.74 11.50 -8.80
C PHE A 25 -6.33 11.13 -10.23
N THR A 26 -5.28 10.33 -10.40
CA THR A 26 -4.84 9.86 -11.70
C THR A 26 -5.07 8.36 -11.88
N PRO A 27 -5.24 7.87 -13.13
CA PRO A 27 -5.37 6.43 -13.39
C PRO A 27 -4.16 5.61 -12.93
N LEU A 28 -3.01 6.27 -12.70
CA LEU A 28 -1.77 5.61 -12.27
C LEU A 28 -1.85 5.09 -10.83
N GLY A 29 -2.67 5.69 -9.97
CA GLY A 29 -2.79 5.29 -8.56
C GLY A 29 -3.57 3.99 -8.36
N PHE A 30 -4.59 3.77 -9.18
CA PHE A 30 -5.47 2.62 -9.13
C PHE A 30 -5.73 2.10 -10.53
N ILE A 31 -4.87 1.23 -11.02
CA ILE A 31 -4.96 0.65 -12.37
C ILE A 31 -5.94 -0.51 -12.33
N PRO A 32 -7.11 -0.42 -13.02
CA PRO A 32 -8.06 -1.51 -13.07
C PRO A 32 -7.51 -2.66 -13.93
N ILE A 33 -7.39 -3.84 -13.34
CA ILE A 33 -7.01 -5.07 -14.06
C ILE A 33 -8.08 -6.12 -13.77
N GLY A 34 -9.07 -6.20 -14.65
CA GLY A 34 -10.24 -7.06 -14.45
C GLY A 34 -11.03 -6.67 -13.19
N PRO A 35 -11.42 -7.64 -12.35
CA PRO A 35 -12.20 -7.40 -11.14
C PRO A 35 -11.38 -6.79 -9.99
N VAL A 36 -10.05 -6.73 -10.12
CA VAL A 36 -9.13 -6.26 -9.09
C VAL A 36 -8.44 -4.98 -9.58
N ARG A 37 -8.08 -4.10 -8.65
CA ARG A 37 -7.28 -2.91 -8.93
C ARG A 37 -5.83 -3.15 -8.46
N MET A 38 -4.90 -3.03 -9.39
CA MET A 38 -3.49 -2.89 -9.03
C MET A 38 -3.24 -1.45 -8.54
N THR A 39 -2.46 -1.29 -7.48
CA THR A 39 -2.21 0.04 -6.92
C THR A 39 -0.73 0.39 -6.88
N THR A 40 -0.39 1.61 -7.26
CA THR A 40 0.94 2.18 -7.08
C THR A 40 1.04 3.05 -5.82
N MET A 41 -0.09 3.28 -5.15
CA MET A 41 -0.18 4.16 -3.97
C MET A 41 0.58 3.64 -2.74
N HIS A 42 0.95 2.35 -2.71
CA HIS A 42 1.80 1.79 -1.67
C HIS A 42 3.27 2.27 -1.77
N ILE A 43 3.71 2.74 -2.96
CA ILE A 43 5.09 3.19 -3.19
C ILE A 43 5.48 4.38 -2.30
N PRO A 44 4.73 5.50 -2.26
CA PRO A 44 5.02 6.61 -1.34
C PRO A 44 5.02 6.18 0.14
N VAL A 45 4.17 5.20 0.51
CA VAL A 45 4.09 4.68 1.88
C VAL A 45 5.37 3.92 2.25
N ILE A 46 5.87 3.07 1.35
CA ILE A 46 7.13 2.34 1.53
C ILE A 46 8.30 3.32 1.65
N ILE A 47 8.38 4.31 0.75
CA ILE A 47 9.43 5.33 0.78
C ILE A 47 9.39 6.09 2.11
N ALA A 48 8.20 6.47 2.59
CA ALA A 48 8.05 7.10 3.91
C ALA A 48 8.53 6.19 5.03
N GLY A 49 8.23 4.88 4.98
CA GLY A 49 8.73 3.89 5.94
C GLY A 49 10.26 3.83 5.96
N ILE A 50 10.90 3.79 4.79
CA ILE A 50 12.36 3.73 4.66
C ILE A 50 13.03 5.02 5.15
N VAL A 51 12.51 6.19 4.75
CA VAL A 51 13.16 7.50 5.00
C VAL A 51 12.79 8.07 6.37
N LEU A 52 11.53 7.99 6.77
CA LEU A 52 11.00 8.60 7.98
C LEU A 52 10.80 7.60 9.14
N GLY A 53 10.98 6.30 8.86
CA GLY A 53 10.79 5.22 9.83
C GLY A 53 9.32 4.88 10.09
N VAL A 54 9.07 4.04 11.12
CA VAL A 54 7.76 3.46 11.42
C VAL A 54 6.64 4.50 11.52
N LYS A 55 6.85 5.61 12.23
CA LYS A 55 5.83 6.65 12.40
C LYS A 55 5.46 7.34 11.08
N GLY A 56 6.47 7.66 10.25
CA GLY A 56 6.24 8.26 8.93
C GLY A 56 5.53 7.31 7.97
N GLY A 57 5.97 6.05 7.94
CA GLY A 57 5.32 5.00 7.13
C GLY A 57 3.88 4.75 7.56
N ALA A 58 3.61 4.64 8.87
CA ALA A 58 2.25 4.46 9.38
C ALA A 58 1.32 5.65 9.06
N ALA A 59 1.81 6.89 9.20
CA ALA A 59 1.05 8.09 8.86
C ALA A 59 0.68 8.11 7.36
N MET A 60 1.65 7.86 6.47
CA MET A 60 1.39 7.77 5.03
C MET A 60 0.47 6.60 4.66
N GLY A 61 0.60 5.47 5.37
CA GLY A 61 -0.31 4.33 5.22
C GLY A 61 -1.75 4.68 5.62
N ALA A 62 -1.94 5.44 6.69
CA ALA A 62 -3.25 5.93 7.09
C ALA A 62 -3.87 6.85 6.02
N VAL A 63 -3.09 7.77 5.45
CA VAL A 63 -3.54 8.59 4.32
C VAL A 63 -3.94 7.72 3.14
N PHE A 64 -3.14 6.70 2.79
CA PHE A 64 -3.49 5.77 1.72
C PHE A 64 -4.81 5.04 2.00
N GLY A 65 -5.03 4.59 3.24
CA GLY A 65 -6.30 3.96 3.65
C GLY A 65 -7.50 4.90 3.44
N ILE A 66 -7.39 6.16 3.87
CA ILE A 66 -8.42 7.19 3.65
C ILE A 66 -8.66 7.40 2.15
N CYS A 67 -7.60 7.54 1.35
CA CYS A 67 -7.71 7.64 -0.11
C CYS A 67 -8.44 6.44 -0.72
N SER A 68 -8.18 5.22 -0.22
CA SER A 68 -8.86 4.00 -0.69
C SER A 68 -10.35 4.02 -0.41
N ILE A 69 -10.78 4.52 0.76
CA ILE A 69 -12.20 4.69 1.11
C ILE A 69 -12.85 5.73 0.18
N ILE A 70 -12.20 6.88 0.00
CA ILE A 70 -12.71 7.97 -0.84
C ILE A 70 -12.89 7.49 -2.29
N ILE A 71 -11.86 6.88 -2.88
CA ILE A 71 -11.93 6.39 -4.27
C ILE A 71 -12.92 5.24 -4.41
N GLY A 72 -13.00 4.34 -3.42
CA GLY A 72 -14.02 3.29 -3.38
C GLY A 72 -15.45 3.83 -3.36
N THR A 73 -15.64 5.06 -2.88
CA THR A 73 -16.95 5.73 -2.83
C THR A 73 -17.23 6.55 -4.08
N ILE A 74 -16.25 7.33 -4.58
CA ILE A 74 -16.45 8.28 -5.69
C ILE A 74 -16.36 7.60 -7.05
N SER A 75 -15.44 6.65 -7.20
CA SER A 75 -15.20 5.91 -8.44
C SER A 75 -15.30 4.40 -8.20
N PRO A 76 -16.53 3.89 -7.92
CA PRO A 76 -16.69 2.52 -7.48
C PRO A 76 -16.49 1.50 -8.62
N THR A 77 -15.99 0.33 -8.23
CA THR A 77 -16.02 -0.92 -9.00
C THR A 77 -17.01 -1.89 -8.34
N PRO A 78 -17.41 -2.99 -8.98
CA PRO A 78 -18.30 -3.98 -8.38
C PRO A 78 -17.85 -4.51 -7.01
N THR A 79 -16.55 -4.46 -6.71
CA THR A 79 -15.96 -4.92 -5.45
C THR A 79 -15.66 -3.77 -4.46
N SER A 80 -16.04 -2.53 -4.74
CA SER A 80 -15.70 -1.36 -3.90
C SER A 80 -16.38 -1.38 -2.53
N PHE A 81 -17.46 -2.12 -2.33
CA PHE A 81 -18.07 -2.31 -1.01
C PHE A 81 -17.11 -2.92 0.02
N VAL A 82 -16.08 -3.63 -0.44
CA VAL A 82 -15.03 -4.19 0.43
C VAL A 82 -14.12 -3.11 1.02
N PHE A 83 -13.97 -1.97 0.35
CA PHE A 83 -13.05 -0.88 0.74
C PHE A 83 -13.76 0.37 1.22
N SER A 84 -15.07 0.52 0.92
CA SER A 84 -15.86 1.67 1.34
C SER A 84 -17.11 1.23 2.10
N PRO A 85 -17.32 1.75 3.34
CA PRO A 85 -18.55 1.48 4.08
C PRO A 85 -19.76 2.21 3.52
N PHE A 86 -19.55 3.20 2.63
CA PHE A 86 -20.59 4.05 2.06
C PHE A 86 -21.09 3.57 0.69
N TYR A 87 -20.51 2.49 0.16
CA TYR A 87 -20.86 1.98 -1.15
C TYR A 87 -21.58 0.64 -1.06
N SER A 88 -22.65 0.50 -1.82
CA SER A 88 -23.42 -0.74 -1.95
C SER A 88 -23.72 -1.04 -3.42
N VAL A 89 -23.70 -2.33 -3.77
CA VAL A 89 -24.04 -2.86 -5.11
C VAL A 89 -25.06 -3.97 -4.95
N GLY A 90 -26.29 -3.73 -5.41
CA GLY A 90 -27.37 -4.71 -5.27
C GLY A 90 -27.60 -5.11 -3.81
N ALA A 91 -27.43 -6.39 -3.51
CA ALA A 91 -27.58 -6.94 -2.16
C ALA A 91 -26.31 -6.81 -1.28
N PHE A 92 -25.20 -6.32 -1.84
CA PHE A 92 -23.90 -6.25 -1.13
C PHE A 92 -23.64 -4.81 -0.69
N SER A 93 -23.45 -4.61 0.61
CA SER A 93 -23.14 -3.31 1.21
C SER A 93 -21.82 -3.34 1.95
N GLY A 94 -21.09 -2.21 1.88
CA GLY A 94 -19.95 -1.96 2.75
C GLY A 94 -20.40 -1.82 4.21
N ASN A 95 -19.49 -2.12 5.12
CA ASN A 95 -19.71 -2.02 6.56
C ASN A 95 -18.42 -1.64 7.28
N PHE A 96 -18.40 -1.70 8.61
CA PHE A 96 -17.21 -1.36 9.40
C PHE A 96 -15.97 -2.21 9.02
N ASN A 97 -16.15 -3.47 8.59
CA ASN A 97 -15.05 -4.32 8.13
C ASN A 97 -14.38 -3.76 6.87
N SER A 98 -15.12 -3.01 6.03
CA SER A 98 -14.55 -2.31 4.87
C SER A 98 -13.51 -1.28 5.31
N VAL A 99 -13.74 -0.57 6.41
CA VAL A 99 -12.78 0.37 6.99
C VAL A 99 -11.53 -0.37 7.49
N ILE A 100 -11.70 -1.52 8.14
CA ILE A 100 -10.57 -2.34 8.60
C ILE A 100 -9.71 -2.78 7.41
N ILE A 101 -10.31 -3.30 6.35
CA ILE A 101 -9.59 -3.73 5.14
C ILE A 101 -8.93 -2.55 4.43
N ALA A 102 -9.56 -1.37 4.44
CA ALA A 102 -8.99 -0.18 3.83
C ALA A 102 -7.84 0.43 4.63
N MET A 103 -7.86 0.36 5.96
CA MET A 103 -6.91 1.07 6.82
C MET A 103 -5.76 0.17 7.30
N VAL A 104 -6.08 -0.99 7.88
CA VAL A 104 -5.08 -1.82 8.56
C VAL A 104 -3.95 -2.29 7.64
N PRO A 105 -4.23 -2.88 6.46
CA PRO A 105 -3.16 -3.28 5.55
C PRO A 105 -2.27 -2.11 5.13
N ARG A 106 -2.87 -0.94 4.85
CA ARG A 106 -2.15 0.25 4.38
C ARG A 106 -1.22 0.83 5.43
N ILE A 107 -1.63 0.86 6.69
CA ILE A 107 -0.77 1.26 7.81
C ILE A 107 0.37 0.26 7.96
N LEU A 108 0.08 -1.03 7.89
CA LEU A 108 1.07 -2.10 8.05
C LEU A 108 2.11 -2.14 6.92
N ILE A 109 1.78 -1.72 5.69
CA ILE A 109 2.77 -1.53 4.62
C ILE A 109 3.93 -0.66 5.12
N GLY A 110 3.62 0.53 5.63
CA GLY A 110 4.62 1.49 6.08
C GLY A 110 5.40 1.01 7.30
N VAL A 111 4.72 0.33 8.23
CA VAL A 111 5.33 -0.25 9.43
C VAL A 111 6.31 -1.34 9.05
N PHE A 112 5.89 -2.34 8.27
CA PHE A 112 6.75 -3.48 7.89
C PHE A 112 7.88 -3.06 6.97
N ALA A 113 7.63 -2.15 6.01
CA ALA A 113 8.70 -1.60 5.19
C ALA A 113 9.79 -0.93 6.05
N ALA A 114 9.40 -0.15 7.06
CA ALA A 114 10.34 0.49 7.97
C ALA A 114 11.11 -0.53 8.83
N LEU A 115 10.43 -1.52 9.39
CA LEU A 115 11.04 -2.55 10.23
C LEU A 115 12.02 -3.42 9.45
N VAL A 116 11.61 -3.89 8.26
CA VAL A 116 12.48 -4.69 7.38
C VAL A 116 13.71 -3.89 6.98
N TYR A 117 13.55 -2.62 6.58
CA TYR A 117 14.68 -1.76 6.24
C TYR A 117 15.66 -1.61 7.39
N GLN A 118 15.16 -1.36 8.61
CA GLN A 118 15.99 -1.21 9.80
C GLN A 118 16.73 -2.49 10.16
N GLN A 119 16.10 -3.65 10.05
CA GLN A 119 16.73 -4.95 10.32
C GLN A 119 17.76 -5.31 9.25
N MET A 120 17.39 -5.18 7.98
CA MET A 120 18.30 -5.49 6.86
C MET A 120 19.55 -4.60 6.89
N LYS A 121 19.39 -3.31 7.23
CA LYS A 121 20.53 -2.37 7.36
C LYS A 121 21.49 -2.74 8.49
N LYS A 122 21.02 -3.46 9.53
CA LYS A 122 21.90 -3.99 10.60
C LYS A 122 22.64 -5.24 10.18
N MET A 123 22.01 -6.07 9.32
CA MET A 123 22.54 -7.37 8.93
C MET A 123 23.41 -7.30 7.67
N ILE A 124 23.03 -6.44 6.72
CA ILE A 124 23.66 -6.36 5.39
C ILE A 124 24.22 -4.97 5.17
N ARG A 125 25.48 -4.90 4.76
CA ARG A 125 26.15 -3.62 4.46
C ARG A 125 25.66 -2.97 3.15
N ASN A 126 24.98 -3.76 2.30
CA ASN A 126 24.44 -3.29 1.02
C ASN A 126 23.08 -2.61 1.24
N GLN A 127 23.05 -1.27 1.04
CA GLN A 127 21.85 -0.46 1.19
C GLN A 127 20.78 -0.80 0.15
N ASP A 128 21.17 -1.10 -1.08
CA ASP A 128 20.21 -1.42 -2.16
C ASP A 128 19.45 -2.70 -1.85
N ALA A 129 20.13 -3.72 -1.29
CA ALA A 129 19.49 -4.96 -0.86
C ALA A 129 18.48 -4.71 0.27
N ALA A 130 18.80 -3.82 1.22
CA ALA A 130 17.88 -3.46 2.29
C ALA A 130 16.63 -2.71 1.76
N VAL A 131 16.81 -1.81 0.78
CA VAL A 131 15.70 -1.09 0.12
C VAL A 131 14.83 -2.08 -0.67
N ALA A 132 15.43 -2.95 -1.47
CA ALA A 132 14.72 -3.94 -2.27
C ALA A 132 13.87 -4.88 -1.40
N ALA A 133 14.47 -5.45 -0.33
CA ALA A 133 13.75 -6.32 0.60
C ALA A 133 12.58 -5.60 1.29
N SER A 134 12.82 -4.35 1.73
CA SER A 134 11.78 -3.51 2.34
C SER A 134 10.62 -3.22 1.38
N ALA A 135 10.93 -2.88 0.13
CA ALA A 135 9.92 -2.61 -0.88
C ALA A 135 9.13 -3.87 -1.24
N PHE A 136 9.80 -5.00 -1.39
CA PHE A 136 9.16 -6.28 -1.67
C PHE A 136 8.19 -6.70 -0.56
N VAL A 137 8.66 -6.69 0.69
CA VAL A 137 7.82 -7.04 1.85
C VAL A 137 6.66 -6.05 2.01
N GLY A 138 6.90 -4.74 1.84
CA GLY A 138 5.85 -3.73 1.90
C GLY A 138 4.75 -3.96 0.86
N SER A 139 5.11 -4.23 -0.39
CA SER A 139 4.17 -4.51 -1.47
C SER A 139 3.38 -5.80 -1.22
N LEU A 140 4.05 -6.89 -0.85
CA LEU A 140 3.38 -8.15 -0.52
C LEU A 140 2.44 -8.01 0.68
N THR A 141 2.82 -7.24 1.70
CA THR A 141 1.96 -6.97 2.85
C THR A 141 0.61 -6.40 2.40
N ASN A 142 0.61 -5.45 1.44
CA ASN A 142 -0.63 -4.92 0.90
C ASN A 142 -1.51 -6.02 0.32
N THR A 143 -0.99 -6.75 -0.65
CA THR A 143 -1.77 -7.74 -1.40
C THR A 143 -2.25 -8.88 -0.51
N VAL A 144 -1.37 -9.43 0.32
CA VAL A 144 -1.72 -10.56 1.20
C VAL A 144 -2.76 -10.16 2.23
N LEU A 145 -2.57 -9.04 2.95
CA LEU A 145 -3.49 -8.64 4.01
C LEU A 145 -4.84 -8.18 3.47
N VAL A 146 -4.87 -7.52 2.31
CA VAL A 146 -6.13 -7.14 1.66
C VAL A 146 -6.90 -8.39 1.22
N MET A 147 -6.25 -9.31 0.53
CA MET A 147 -6.90 -10.54 0.06
C MET A 147 -7.37 -11.42 1.21
N LEU A 148 -6.57 -11.51 2.28
CA LEU A 148 -6.97 -12.21 3.50
C LEU A 148 -8.18 -11.53 4.17
N GLY A 149 -8.18 -10.20 4.28
CA GLY A 149 -9.31 -9.46 4.83
C GLY A 149 -10.58 -9.62 4.01
N ILE A 150 -10.49 -9.62 2.68
CA ILE A 150 -11.61 -9.91 1.78
C ILE A 150 -12.16 -11.30 2.04
N TYR A 151 -11.30 -12.30 2.10
CA TYR A 151 -11.72 -13.68 2.35
C TYR A 151 -12.44 -13.85 3.69
N LEU A 152 -11.88 -13.26 4.76
CA LEU A 152 -12.40 -13.40 6.12
C LEU A 152 -13.72 -12.66 6.35
N PHE A 153 -13.83 -11.42 5.85
CA PHE A 153 -14.97 -10.55 6.17
C PHE A 153 -16.04 -10.50 5.08
N PHE A 154 -15.65 -10.70 3.82
CA PHE A 154 -16.54 -10.53 2.67
C PHE A 154 -16.52 -11.73 1.70
N GLY A 155 -15.97 -12.89 2.06
CA GLY A 155 -15.72 -13.97 1.14
C GLY A 155 -16.95 -14.37 0.30
N LYS A 156 -18.11 -14.59 0.93
CA LYS A 156 -19.36 -14.94 0.21
C LYS A 156 -19.84 -13.81 -0.70
N SER A 157 -19.85 -12.57 -0.19
CA SER A 157 -20.30 -11.41 -0.96
C SER A 157 -19.36 -11.08 -2.12
N TYR A 158 -18.05 -11.24 -1.89
CA TYR A 158 -17.02 -11.05 -2.92
C TYR A 158 -17.11 -12.11 -4.01
N ALA A 159 -17.28 -13.38 -3.65
CA ALA A 159 -17.47 -14.49 -4.58
C ALA A 159 -18.69 -14.25 -5.49
N ALA A 160 -19.82 -13.88 -4.90
CA ALA A 160 -21.04 -13.57 -5.65
C ALA A 160 -20.89 -12.33 -6.55
N ALA A 161 -20.24 -11.25 -6.07
CA ALA A 161 -20.00 -10.04 -6.85
C ALA A 161 -19.04 -10.23 -8.02
N THR A 162 -18.15 -11.23 -7.94
CA THR A 162 -17.19 -11.60 -9.00
C THR A 162 -17.63 -12.77 -9.85
N ASN A 163 -18.84 -13.34 -9.61
CA ASN A 163 -19.36 -14.53 -10.27
C ASN A 163 -18.45 -15.76 -10.14
N ILE A 164 -17.78 -15.90 -8.98
CA ILE A 164 -16.92 -17.05 -8.65
C ILE A 164 -17.63 -17.89 -7.57
N SER A 165 -17.59 -19.22 -7.68
CA SER A 165 -18.08 -20.09 -6.59
C SER A 165 -17.24 -19.89 -5.33
N TYR A 166 -17.88 -19.85 -4.16
CA TYR A 166 -17.19 -19.68 -2.88
C TYR A 166 -16.15 -20.78 -2.62
N ASP A 167 -16.40 -22.01 -3.09
CA ASP A 167 -15.50 -23.15 -2.90
C ASP A 167 -14.16 -22.99 -3.60
N VAL A 168 -14.13 -22.23 -4.73
CA VAL A 168 -12.89 -21.95 -5.46
C VAL A 168 -12.32 -20.56 -5.15
N LEU A 169 -12.96 -19.78 -4.26
CA LEU A 169 -12.54 -18.43 -3.95
C LEU A 169 -11.10 -18.37 -3.40
N ILE A 170 -10.73 -19.32 -2.53
CA ILE A 170 -9.37 -19.36 -1.97
C ILE A 170 -8.33 -19.57 -3.07
N THR A 171 -8.61 -20.42 -4.06
CA THR A 171 -7.72 -20.67 -5.20
C THR A 171 -7.61 -19.42 -6.08
N ALA A 172 -8.72 -18.72 -6.32
CA ALA A 172 -8.72 -17.46 -7.05
C ALA A 172 -7.91 -16.37 -6.34
N ILE A 173 -8.06 -16.23 -5.02
CA ILE A 173 -7.27 -15.32 -4.19
C ILE A 173 -5.78 -15.64 -4.25
N MET A 174 -5.40 -16.91 -4.12
CA MET A 174 -4.00 -17.34 -4.26
C MET A 174 -3.46 -17.05 -5.65
N GLY A 175 -4.28 -17.22 -6.69
CA GLY A 175 -3.94 -16.80 -8.05
C GLY A 175 -3.64 -15.30 -8.15
N ILE A 176 -4.47 -14.44 -7.57
CA ILE A 176 -4.25 -12.99 -7.55
C ILE A 176 -2.96 -12.64 -6.80
N ILE A 177 -2.70 -13.26 -5.66
CA ILE A 177 -1.48 -13.00 -4.87
C ILE A 177 -0.23 -13.40 -5.67
N THR A 178 -0.24 -14.55 -6.32
CA THR A 178 0.93 -15.07 -7.07
C THR A 178 1.16 -14.36 -8.39
N THR A 179 0.12 -13.90 -9.07
CA THR A 179 0.26 -13.19 -10.36
C THR A 179 0.39 -11.67 -10.13
N ASN A 180 -0.71 -11.02 -9.76
CA ASN A 180 -0.74 -9.56 -9.60
C ASN A 180 0.17 -9.08 -8.46
N GLY A 181 0.16 -9.79 -7.32
CA GLY A 181 0.97 -9.41 -6.15
C GLY A 181 2.48 -9.45 -6.44
N ILE A 182 2.97 -10.45 -7.16
CA ILE A 182 4.39 -10.53 -7.52
C ILE A 182 4.78 -9.45 -8.53
N VAL A 183 3.95 -9.22 -9.57
CA VAL A 183 4.20 -8.17 -10.56
C VAL A 183 4.21 -6.79 -9.91
N GLU A 184 3.24 -6.53 -9.03
CA GLU A 184 3.14 -5.29 -8.25
C GLU A 184 4.36 -5.11 -7.33
N ALA A 185 4.83 -6.18 -6.68
CA ALA A 185 5.99 -6.14 -5.82
C ALA A 185 7.28 -5.86 -6.61
N ILE A 186 7.48 -6.50 -7.76
CA ILE A 186 8.66 -6.25 -8.61
C ILE A 186 8.65 -4.80 -9.12
N GLY A 187 7.53 -4.32 -9.64
CA GLY A 187 7.39 -2.93 -10.08
C GLY A 187 7.63 -1.94 -8.94
N GLY A 188 7.08 -2.21 -7.76
CA GLY A 188 7.29 -1.42 -6.55
C GLY A 188 8.77 -1.37 -6.14
N VAL A 189 9.47 -2.51 -6.14
CA VAL A 189 10.91 -2.59 -5.85
C VAL A 189 11.71 -1.70 -6.79
N LEU A 190 11.47 -1.80 -8.10
CA LEU A 190 12.20 -1.02 -9.10
C LEU A 190 12.01 0.48 -8.88
N ILE A 191 10.77 0.93 -8.72
CA ILE A 191 10.47 2.36 -8.53
C ILE A 191 11.05 2.86 -7.20
N VAL A 192 10.84 2.13 -6.09
CA VAL A 192 11.37 2.53 -4.78
C VAL A 192 12.90 2.61 -4.80
N MET A 193 13.59 1.65 -5.44
CA MET A 193 15.06 1.69 -5.56
C MET A 193 15.55 2.93 -6.32
N VAL A 194 14.93 3.24 -7.47
CA VAL A 194 15.29 4.43 -8.26
C VAL A 194 15.09 5.71 -7.44
N VAL A 195 13.93 5.85 -6.80
CA VAL A 195 13.61 7.04 -5.99
C VAL A 195 14.55 7.16 -4.79
N ILE A 196 14.77 6.08 -4.03
CA ILE A 196 15.67 6.12 -2.87
C ILE A 196 17.11 6.44 -3.28
N ARG A 197 17.61 5.90 -4.39
CA ARG A 197 18.94 6.26 -4.91
C ARG A 197 19.03 7.73 -5.28
N ALA A 198 18.00 8.30 -5.91
CA ALA A 198 17.98 9.72 -6.29
C ALA A 198 17.97 10.66 -5.08
N ILE A 199 17.24 10.32 -4.01
CA ILE A 199 17.14 11.17 -2.82
C ILE A 199 18.21 10.89 -1.75
N HIS A 200 18.97 9.79 -1.87
CA HIS A 200 19.99 9.39 -0.89
C HIS A 200 21.04 10.49 -0.60
N PRO A 201 21.61 11.21 -1.61
CA PRO A 201 22.59 12.26 -1.33
C PRO A 201 21.99 13.42 -0.54
N ILE A 202 20.69 13.70 -0.73
CA ILE A 202 19.97 14.76 0.00
C ILE A 202 19.76 14.32 1.46
N ILE A 203 19.31 13.07 1.67
CA ILE A 203 19.10 12.52 3.02
C ILE A 203 20.42 12.56 3.81
N LYS A 204 21.53 12.16 3.21
CA LYS A 204 22.85 12.15 3.86
C LYS A 204 23.31 13.56 4.27
N LYS A 205 23.04 14.60 3.47
CA LYS A 205 23.37 15.99 3.80
C LYS A 205 22.49 16.57 4.92
N CYS A 206 21.27 16.08 5.10
CA CYS A 206 20.34 16.61 6.09
C CYS A 206 20.34 15.84 7.42
N SER A 207 20.90 14.61 7.44
CA SER A 207 21.03 13.79 8.65
C SER A 207 22.31 14.04 9.45
N VAL A 208 23.23 14.86 8.93
CA VAL A 208 24.42 15.38 9.62
C VAL A 208 24.05 16.75 10.21
#